data_9fd8471536bbe270f24380e5d7aa9890
#
_entry.id   9fd8471536bbe270f24380e5d7aa9890
#
_cell.length_a   1.000
_cell.length_b   1.000
_cell.length_c   1.000
_cell.angle_alpha   90.00
_cell.angle_beta   90.00
_cell.angle_gamma   90.00
#
_symmetry.space_group_name_H-M   'P 1'
#
loop_
_entity.id
_entity.type
_entity.pdbx_description
1 polymer ?
#
loop_
_entity_poly.entity_id
_entity_poly.type
_entity_poly.pdbx_seq_one_letter_code
_entity_poly.pdbx_strand_id
1 'polypeptide(L)'
;MATVPQSYYDFVMHYAPYFYVLPTAITVDAPSGQKNVTVSDGTKFQANYPVEIKDDAHAEWNTVTSINGNVLTMENNLQYTYYVNKNGKVEGPDPAFGKGAFPAAFAIDFLYEAYSAGEFQSLKTEILAKITELADFILTQQCTDNMEKAYGGFKNAEAGTEYWSIDAGRCIPPLLKAYTLTNTVGYLNAAKLAGATFLYNMQHEPANLGLHDKYYGGFARYVTINNDWSQPMNCEELYDLIGLKMLSEYDTDNKSKYETMMSDAVSFLRSGFEDLYLWFDPKPSGDGKWHRVGIGETQVYDDPMSFALLGLYTYEGWSVTCQRVYNFIQTIRASAQYPAYNPAICWPGYIDVVTRFPACAYYDALTSGILWKIRAVHDKPSLALSMQIINKYQKEFLASWGPLFTDYSPITAQKAMANTSWLAQLFVNYQDPITNFTRILDLQGESLILYPIREAAESITYSEALSIKGTVTMGTAGEIMIEPGYLFEDHITVYTFVPVRLHDKIRRAGVDYEVLTVQAFDLNGDPEYYKNVCRRLISQ
;
A
#
# COMPACT_ATOMS: atom_id res chain seq x y z
N MET A 1 -5.91 11.23 17.72
CA MET A 1 -6.16 11.80 16.39
C MET A 1 -6.04 10.66 15.41
N ALA A 2 -6.88 10.64 14.37
CA ALA A 2 -6.73 9.67 13.31
C ALA A 2 -5.35 9.83 12.66
N THR A 3 -4.68 8.73 12.36
CA THR A 3 -3.41 8.75 11.63
C THR A 3 -3.64 8.76 10.13
N VAL A 4 -4.78 8.25 9.68
CA VAL A 4 -5.20 8.25 8.28
C VAL A 4 -5.68 9.65 7.87
N PRO A 5 -5.17 10.23 6.78
CA PRO A 5 -5.69 11.49 6.25
C PRO A 5 -7.18 11.39 5.89
N GLN A 6 -7.96 12.41 6.25
CA GLN A 6 -9.40 12.46 6.00
C GLN A 6 -9.74 12.26 4.52
N SER A 7 -8.91 12.79 3.61
CA SER A 7 -9.13 12.67 2.16
C SER A 7 -9.14 11.22 1.65
N TYR A 8 -8.36 10.31 2.27
CA TYR A 8 -8.40 8.89 1.92
C TYR A 8 -9.71 8.24 2.37
N TYR A 9 -10.11 8.56 3.59
CA TYR A 9 -11.37 8.09 4.15
C TYR A 9 -12.56 8.56 3.28
N ASP A 10 -12.64 9.85 2.99
CA ASP A 10 -13.72 10.42 2.18
C ASP A 10 -13.76 9.80 0.78
N PHE A 11 -12.60 9.61 0.15
CA PHE A 11 -12.51 8.97 -1.15
C PHE A 11 -13.10 7.55 -1.13
N VAL A 12 -12.71 6.73 -0.16
CA VAL A 12 -13.20 5.36 -0.04
C VAL A 12 -14.69 5.34 0.30
N MET A 13 -15.14 6.16 1.23
CA MET A 13 -16.54 6.20 1.68
C MET A 13 -17.49 6.58 0.54
N HIS A 14 -17.09 7.49 -0.35
CA HIS A 14 -17.99 7.99 -1.40
C HIS A 14 -17.84 7.23 -2.71
N TYR A 15 -16.63 6.78 -3.06
CA TYR A 15 -16.38 6.19 -4.37
C TYR A 15 -16.30 4.66 -4.41
N ALA A 16 -16.08 3.96 -3.27
CA ALA A 16 -16.14 2.51 -3.32
C ALA A 16 -17.60 2.05 -3.62
N PRO A 17 -17.82 1.08 -4.53
CA PRO A 17 -16.87 0.13 -5.11
C PRO A 17 -16.40 0.41 -6.55
N TYR A 18 -16.34 1.65 -6.99
CA TYR A 18 -15.89 1.96 -8.34
C TYR A 18 -14.40 1.74 -8.52
N PHE A 19 -13.98 1.34 -9.74
CA PHE A 19 -12.55 1.09 -10.04
C PHE A 19 -11.73 2.37 -10.01
N TYR A 20 -12.19 3.38 -10.74
CA TYR A 20 -11.45 4.60 -10.99
C TYR A 20 -12.34 5.84 -10.86
N VAL A 21 -11.68 6.95 -10.55
CA VAL A 21 -12.29 8.27 -10.48
C VAL A 21 -11.49 9.22 -11.37
N LEU A 22 -12.19 10.00 -12.18
CA LEU A 22 -11.61 10.96 -13.12
C LEU A 22 -12.00 12.38 -12.80
N PRO A 23 -11.06 13.34 -12.89
CA PRO A 23 -11.38 14.76 -12.84
C PRO A 23 -11.80 15.30 -14.21
N THR A 24 -12.67 16.30 -14.19
CA THR A 24 -13.07 17.08 -15.35
C THR A 24 -13.19 18.54 -14.97
N ALA A 25 -12.59 19.43 -15.75
CA ALA A 25 -12.59 20.85 -15.42
C ALA A 25 -13.98 21.47 -15.56
N ILE A 26 -14.33 22.39 -14.65
CA ILE A 26 -15.50 23.28 -14.80
C ILE A 26 -15.15 24.35 -15.85
N THR A 27 -16.03 24.58 -16.81
CA THR A 27 -15.78 25.52 -17.91
C THR A 27 -16.59 26.82 -17.81
N VAL A 28 -17.57 26.86 -16.93
CA VAL A 28 -18.38 28.03 -16.61
C VAL A 28 -18.51 28.08 -15.10
N ASP A 29 -18.34 29.27 -14.52
CA ASP A 29 -18.51 29.45 -13.07
C ASP A 29 -19.86 28.90 -12.62
N ALA A 30 -19.86 28.12 -11.56
CA ALA A 30 -21.03 27.44 -11.02
C ALA A 30 -21.45 28.11 -9.69
N PRO A 31 -22.44 29.03 -9.72
CA PRO A 31 -22.88 29.76 -8.52
C PRO A 31 -23.51 28.84 -7.47
N SER A 32 -23.35 29.20 -6.18
CA SER A 32 -24.07 28.55 -5.09
C SER A 32 -25.60 28.68 -5.29
N GLY A 33 -26.34 27.72 -4.77
CA GLY A 33 -27.81 27.68 -4.84
C GLY A 33 -28.37 27.09 -6.14
N GLN A 34 -27.54 26.82 -7.16
CA GLN A 34 -27.98 26.14 -8.39
C GLN A 34 -27.57 24.66 -8.39
N LYS A 35 -28.16 23.89 -9.35
CA LYS A 35 -27.88 22.47 -9.52
C LYS A 35 -27.00 22.15 -10.72
N ASN A 36 -26.81 23.09 -11.64
CA ASN A 36 -26.14 22.82 -12.91
C ASN A 36 -24.66 23.18 -12.83
N VAL A 37 -23.80 22.27 -13.29
CA VAL A 37 -22.36 22.46 -13.43
C VAL A 37 -21.96 22.13 -14.86
N THR A 38 -21.32 23.08 -15.55
CA THR A 38 -20.83 22.85 -16.92
C THR A 38 -19.37 22.44 -16.86
N VAL A 39 -19.09 21.25 -17.42
CA VAL A 39 -17.75 20.64 -17.44
C VAL A 39 -17.17 20.62 -18.86
N SER A 40 -15.87 20.35 -18.98
CA SER A 40 -15.20 20.23 -20.28
C SER A 40 -15.61 18.97 -21.05
N ASP A 41 -16.03 17.92 -20.36
CA ASP A 41 -16.42 16.64 -20.96
C ASP A 41 -17.44 15.92 -20.08
N GLY A 42 -18.73 16.02 -20.47
CA GLY A 42 -19.82 15.37 -19.75
C GLY A 42 -19.91 13.86 -19.98
N THR A 43 -19.21 13.31 -20.99
CA THR A 43 -19.22 11.86 -21.28
C THR A 43 -18.48 11.04 -20.21
N LYS A 44 -17.69 11.71 -19.36
CA LYS A 44 -16.98 11.12 -18.22
C LYS A 44 -17.86 10.84 -17.01
N PHE A 45 -19.16 11.13 -17.11
CA PHE A 45 -20.10 10.97 -16.00
C PHE A 45 -21.27 10.09 -16.37
N GLN A 46 -21.92 9.55 -15.37
CA GLN A 46 -23.17 8.81 -15.50
C GLN A 46 -24.17 9.29 -14.45
N ALA A 47 -25.45 9.25 -14.76
CA ALA A 47 -26.50 9.55 -13.80
C ALA A 47 -26.45 8.57 -12.61
N ASN A 48 -26.77 9.08 -11.43
CA ASN A 48 -26.70 8.40 -10.14
C ASN A 48 -25.26 8.09 -9.65
N TYR A 49 -24.23 8.70 -10.27
CA TYR A 49 -22.86 8.58 -9.75
C TYR A 49 -22.59 9.68 -8.71
N PRO A 50 -21.92 9.34 -7.61
CA PRO A 50 -21.42 10.31 -6.66
C PRO A 50 -20.31 11.13 -7.30
N VAL A 51 -20.27 12.43 -6.97
CA VAL A 51 -19.22 13.33 -7.46
C VAL A 51 -18.74 14.24 -6.35
N GLU A 52 -17.48 14.63 -6.42
CA GLU A 52 -16.93 15.72 -5.65
C GLU A 52 -16.76 16.93 -6.55
N ILE A 53 -17.34 18.05 -6.15
CA ILE A 53 -17.19 19.33 -6.83
C ILE A 53 -16.26 20.17 -5.99
N LYS A 54 -15.23 20.74 -6.58
CA LYS A 54 -14.21 21.49 -5.83
C LYS A 54 -13.48 22.53 -6.64
N ASP A 55 -12.88 23.47 -5.92
CA ASP A 55 -11.89 24.41 -6.41
C ASP A 55 -10.75 24.57 -5.37
N ASP A 56 -9.88 25.56 -5.53
CA ASP A 56 -8.77 25.82 -4.60
C ASP A 56 -9.22 26.19 -3.17
N ALA A 57 -10.50 26.52 -2.98
CA ALA A 57 -11.02 27.03 -1.70
C ALA A 57 -12.10 26.14 -1.07
N HIS A 58 -12.88 25.42 -1.88
CA HIS A 58 -14.05 24.68 -1.43
C HIS A 58 -14.13 23.29 -2.06
N ALA A 59 -14.77 22.37 -1.35
CA ALA A 59 -15.16 21.06 -1.86
C ALA A 59 -16.50 20.65 -1.26
N GLU A 60 -17.35 19.97 -2.05
CA GLU A 60 -18.58 19.34 -1.58
C GLU A 60 -18.90 18.08 -2.36
N TRP A 61 -19.60 17.16 -1.70
CA TRP A 61 -20.10 15.94 -2.29
C TRP A 61 -21.53 16.12 -2.82
N ASN A 62 -21.81 15.54 -3.99
CA ASN A 62 -23.11 15.56 -4.60
C ASN A 62 -23.33 14.29 -5.45
N THR A 63 -24.49 14.17 -6.06
CA THR A 63 -24.82 13.09 -6.99
C THR A 63 -25.29 13.70 -8.31
N VAL A 64 -24.84 13.16 -9.44
CA VAL A 64 -25.33 13.53 -10.76
C VAL A 64 -26.70 12.90 -11.01
N THR A 65 -27.74 13.70 -11.23
CA THR A 65 -29.08 13.17 -11.54
C THR A 65 -29.34 13.06 -13.04
N SER A 66 -28.78 13.97 -13.83
CA SER A 66 -28.89 13.94 -15.30
C SER A 66 -27.72 14.65 -15.98
N ILE A 67 -27.50 14.30 -17.25
CA ILE A 67 -26.43 14.85 -18.07
C ILE A 67 -27.04 15.30 -19.40
N ASN A 68 -26.77 16.55 -19.79
CA ASN A 68 -27.17 17.10 -21.09
C ASN A 68 -25.94 17.73 -21.77
N GLY A 69 -25.31 17.00 -22.67
CA GLY A 69 -24.03 17.38 -23.24
C GLY A 69 -22.98 17.52 -22.13
N ASN A 70 -22.44 18.72 -21.97
CA ASN A 70 -21.45 19.02 -20.93
C ASN A 70 -22.07 19.62 -19.65
N VAL A 71 -23.39 19.65 -19.52
CA VAL A 71 -24.06 20.15 -18.32
C VAL A 71 -24.47 18.97 -17.44
N LEU A 72 -23.94 18.92 -16.24
CA LEU A 72 -24.29 17.97 -15.18
C LEU A 72 -25.35 18.63 -14.28
N THR A 73 -26.48 17.95 -14.05
CA THR A 73 -27.45 18.37 -13.05
C THR A 73 -27.22 17.59 -11.76
N MET A 74 -27.02 18.30 -10.66
CA MET A 74 -26.79 17.71 -9.35
C MET A 74 -28.10 17.43 -8.61
N GLU A 75 -28.06 16.48 -7.69
CA GLU A 75 -29.19 16.14 -6.82
C GLU A 75 -29.52 17.32 -5.88
N ASN A 76 -28.48 17.88 -5.26
CA ASN A 76 -28.61 18.98 -4.32
C ASN A 76 -28.11 20.30 -4.94
N ASN A 77 -28.61 21.42 -4.44
CA ASN A 77 -28.08 22.73 -4.77
C ASN A 77 -26.64 22.85 -4.27
N LEU A 78 -25.78 23.49 -5.07
CA LEU A 78 -24.40 23.79 -4.68
C LEU A 78 -24.37 24.64 -3.42
N GLN A 79 -23.55 24.29 -2.46
CA GLN A 79 -23.33 25.04 -1.23
C GLN A 79 -22.43 26.27 -1.50
N TYR A 80 -21.45 26.09 -2.39
CA TYR A 80 -20.44 27.09 -2.72
C TYR A 80 -20.52 27.52 -4.18
N THR A 81 -19.90 28.66 -4.49
CA THR A 81 -19.64 29.06 -5.88
C THR A 81 -18.28 28.55 -6.29
N TYR A 82 -18.24 27.80 -7.40
CA TYR A 82 -17.02 27.25 -7.97
C TYR A 82 -16.57 28.03 -9.18
N TYR A 83 -15.33 28.49 -9.18
CA TYR A 83 -14.80 29.38 -10.20
C TYR A 83 -13.84 28.65 -11.14
N VAL A 84 -13.96 28.91 -12.43
CA VAL A 84 -13.04 28.39 -13.46
C VAL A 84 -11.60 28.83 -13.18
N ASN A 85 -11.40 30.08 -12.80
CA ASN A 85 -10.07 30.64 -12.52
C ASN A 85 -9.46 30.21 -11.18
N LYS A 86 -10.17 29.38 -10.39
CA LYS A 86 -9.70 28.75 -9.16
C LYS A 86 -9.57 27.23 -9.32
N ASN A 87 -9.25 26.74 -10.51
CA ASN A 87 -9.13 25.32 -10.80
C ASN A 87 -10.39 24.49 -10.50
N GLY A 88 -11.55 25.10 -10.73
CA GLY A 88 -12.84 24.43 -10.55
C GLY A 88 -12.91 23.12 -11.33
N LYS A 89 -13.29 22.04 -10.65
CA LYS A 89 -13.42 20.70 -11.26
C LYS A 89 -14.48 19.85 -10.59
N VAL A 90 -14.97 18.86 -11.33
CA VAL A 90 -15.81 17.79 -10.85
C VAL A 90 -15.04 16.47 -10.98
N GLU A 91 -15.00 15.69 -9.93
CA GLU A 91 -14.42 14.34 -9.92
C GLU A 91 -15.54 13.33 -9.73
N GLY A 92 -15.53 12.26 -10.52
CA GLY A 92 -16.54 11.21 -10.46
C GLY A 92 -16.04 9.88 -10.97
N PRO A 93 -16.74 8.77 -10.65
CA PRO A 93 -16.39 7.45 -11.15
C PRO A 93 -16.30 7.40 -12.67
N ASP A 94 -15.31 6.65 -13.18
CA ASP A 94 -15.16 6.39 -14.62
C ASP A 94 -16.23 5.40 -15.08
N PRO A 95 -17.16 5.80 -15.98
CA PRO A 95 -18.22 4.93 -16.45
C PRO A 95 -17.72 3.78 -17.35
N ALA A 96 -16.52 3.89 -17.89
CA ALA A 96 -15.93 2.84 -18.72
C ALA A 96 -15.57 1.57 -17.91
N PHE A 97 -15.30 1.73 -16.62
CA PHE A 97 -14.92 0.61 -15.75
C PHE A 97 -16.02 0.22 -14.76
N GLY A 98 -16.84 1.19 -14.31
CA GLY A 98 -17.94 0.97 -13.39
C GLY A 98 -17.51 0.45 -12.01
N LYS A 99 -18.28 -0.50 -11.46
CA LYS A 99 -18.07 -1.10 -10.13
C LYS A 99 -17.41 -2.46 -10.23
N GLY A 100 -16.66 -2.86 -9.21
CA GLY A 100 -16.00 -4.16 -9.16
C GLY A 100 -15.91 -4.77 -7.76
N ALA A 101 -15.84 -6.11 -7.74
CA ALA A 101 -15.72 -6.86 -6.47
C ALA A 101 -14.39 -6.58 -5.78
N PHE A 102 -13.27 -6.55 -6.52
CA PHE A 102 -11.97 -6.34 -5.90
C PHE A 102 -11.75 -4.90 -5.39
N PRO A 103 -12.21 -3.80 -6.04
CA PRO A 103 -12.19 -2.49 -5.42
C PRO A 103 -13.02 -2.42 -4.12
N ALA A 104 -14.17 -3.09 -4.09
CA ALA A 104 -14.96 -3.23 -2.86
C ALA A 104 -14.20 -3.99 -1.77
N ALA A 105 -13.52 -5.08 -2.13
CA ALA A 105 -12.74 -5.89 -1.23
C ALA A 105 -11.62 -5.08 -0.55
N PHE A 106 -10.83 -4.35 -1.33
CA PHE A 106 -9.77 -3.50 -0.78
C PHE A 106 -10.29 -2.34 0.07
N ALA A 107 -11.44 -1.78 -0.30
CA ALA A 107 -12.09 -0.76 0.52
C ALA A 107 -12.54 -1.32 1.87
N ILE A 108 -13.12 -2.53 1.91
CA ILE A 108 -13.48 -3.21 3.17
C ILE A 108 -12.24 -3.47 4.01
N ASP A 109 -11.14 -3.94 3.41
CA ASP A 109 -9.89 -4.20 4.13
C ASP A 109 -9.39 -2.95 4.85
N PHE A 110 -9.34 -1.83 4.16
CA PHE A 110 -8.95 -0.56 4.75
C PHE A 110 -9.91 -0.12 5.86
N LEU A 111 -11.21 -0.11 5.59
CA LEU A 111 -12.22 0.32 6.54
C LEU A 111 -12.25 -0.57 7.80
N TYR A 112 -12.05 -1.89 7.65
CA TYR A 112 -11.96 -2.82 8.76
C TYR A 112 -10.73 -2.55 9.63
N GLU A 113 -9.58 -2.33 9.03
CA GLU A 113 -8.35 -2.00 9.77
C GLU A 113 -8.50 -0.67 10.51
N ALA A 114 -9.04 0.36 9.85
CA ALA A 114 -9.32 1.65 10.48
C ALA A 114 -10.33 1.53 11.64
N TYR A 115 -11.41 0.77 11.45
CA TYR A 115 -12.41 0.48 12.48
C TYR A 115 -11.79 -0.21 13.70
N SER A 116 -10.97 -1.25 13.45
CA SER A 116 -10.34 -2.07 14.49
C SER A 116 -9.28 -1.31 15.27
N ALA A 117 -8.54 -0.45 14.59
CA ALA A 117 -7.52 0.40 15.19
C ALA A 117 -8.11 1.58 15.98
N GLY A 118 -9.41 1.84 15.83
CA GLY A 118 -10.06 2.96 16.47
C GLY A 118 -9.85 4.30 15.76
N GLU A 119 -9.43 4.27 14.50
CA GLU A 119 -9.45 5.44 13.64
C GLU A 119 -10.88 5.92 13.42
N PHE A 120 -11.09 7.24 13.26
CA PHE A 120 -12.40 7.82 12.99
C PHE A 120 -13.50 7.37 13.98
N GLN A 121 -13.24 7.39 15.29
CA GLN A 121 -14.14 6.87 16.33
C GLN A 121 -15.58 7.42 16.25
N SER A 122 -15.74 8.69 15.87
CA SER A 122 -17.05 9.33 15.69
C SER A 122 -17.82 8.80 14.47
N LEU A 123 -17.16 8.11 13.55
CA LEU A 123 -17.71 7.62 12.27
C LEU A 123 -17.85 6.10 12.23
N LYS A 124 -17.67 5.41 13.36
CA LYS A 124 -17.74 3.93 13.43
C LYS A 124 -19.02 3.35 12.84
N THR A 125 -20.14 3.97 13.10
CA THR A 125 -21.46 3.51 12.58
C THR A 125 -21.50 3.63 11.07
N GLU A 126 -20.97 4.72 10.50
CA GLU A 126 -20.91 4.95 9.06
C GLU A 126 -19.95 3.97 8.39
N ILE A 127 -18.77 3.73 9.01
CA ILE A 127 -17.80 2.74 8.53
C ILE A 127 -18.44 1.35 8.49
N LEU A 128 -19.13 0.93 9.55
CA LEU A 128 -19.80 -0.36 9.60
C LEU A 128 -20.90 -0.49 8.55
N ALA A 129 -21.68 0.57 8.34
CA ALA A 129 -22.70 0.60 7.30
C ALA A 129 -22.07 0.48 5.90
N LYS A 130 -20.95 1.17 5.65
CA LYS A 130 -20.23 1.08 4.37
C LYS A 130 -19.60 -0.30 4.14
N ILE A 131 -19.01 -0.91 5.17
CA ILE A 131 -18.49 -2.29 5.09
C ILE A 131 -19.64 -3.25 4.70
N THR A 132 -20.82 -3.09 5.33
CA THR A 132 -22.00 -3.91 5.03
C THR A 132 -22.47 -3.71 3.58
N GLU A 133 -22.61 -2.45 3.13
CA GLU A 133 -22.94 -2.11 1.74
C GLU A 133 -22.00 -2.77 0.73
N LEU A 134 -20.69 -2.67 0.97
CA LEU A 134 -19.67 -3.23 0.08
C LEU A 134 -19.65 -4.76 0.11
N ALA A 135 -19.86 -5.39 1.26
CA ALA A 135 -19.95 -6.83 1.38
C ALA A 135 -21.20 -7.37 0.67
N ASP A 136 -22.33 -6.69 0.81
CA ASP A 136 -23.56 -7.02 0.07
C ASP A 136 -23.34 -6.87 -1.44
N PHE A 137 -22.64 -5.82 -1.88
CA PHE A 137 -22.27 -5.67 -3.29
C PHE A 137 -21.41 -6.83 -3.78
N ILE A 138 -20.39 -7.26 -3.02
CA ILE A 138 -19.56 -8.42 -3.37
C ILE A 138 -20.44 -9.68 -3.54
N LEU A 139 -21.42 -9.90 -2.67
CA LEU A 139 -22.35 -11.04 -2.82
C LEU A 139 -23.11 -10.99 -4.14
N THR A 140 -23.50 -9.81 -4.64
CA THR A 140 -24.17 -9.68 -5.94
C THR A 140 -23.29 -10.06 -7.11
N GLN A 141 -21.97 -10.06 -6.95
CA GLN A 141 -21.00 -10.44 -7.99
C GLN A 141 -20.69 -11.94 -7.99
N GLN A 142 -21.14 -12.69 -6.96
CA GLN A 142 -20.85 -14.12 -6.86
C GLN A 142 -21.68 -14.94 -7.83
N CYS A 143 -21.05 -15.87 -8.55
CA CYS A 143 -21.75 -16.87 -9.34
C CYS A 143 -22.45 -17.87 -8.41
N THR A 144 -23.76 -17.92 -8.46
CA THR A 144 -24.60 -18.82 -7.63
C THR A 144 -25.19 -19.99 -8.43
N ASP A 145 -24.98 -20.06 -9.73
CA ASP A 145 -25.43 -21.18 -10.56
C ASP A 145 -24.41 -22.33 -10.46
N ASN A 146 -24.83 -23.43 -9.84
CA ASN A 146 -23.99 -24.60 -9.62
C ASN A 146 -23.71 -25.43 -10.89
N MET A 147 -24.34 -25.09 -12.01
CA MET A 147 -24.04 -25.68 -13.30
C MET A 147 -22.87 -24.98 -14.02
N GLU A 148 -22.51 -23.79 -13.57
CA GLU A 148 -21.42 -23.02 -14.15
C GLU A 148 -20.08 -23.39 -13.52
N LYS A 149 -19.01 -23.42 -14.34
CA LYS A 149 -17.64 -23.63 -13.83
C LYS A 149 -17.19 -22.52 -12.87
N ALA A 150 -17.79 -21.34 -13.01
CA ALA A 150 -17.54 -20.20 -12.16
C ALA A 150 -18.24 -20.26 -10.80
N TYR A 151 -19.00 -21.32 -10.52
CA TYR A 151 -19.77 -21.43 -9.27
C TYR A 151 -18.93 -21.12 -8.02
N GLY A 152 -19.34 -20.09 -7.30
CA GLY A 152 -18.66 -19.57 -6.13
C GLY A 152 -17.65 -18.44 -6.39
N GLY A 153 -17.24 -18.24 -7.66
CA GLY A 153 -16.33 -17.15 -8.04
C GLY A 153 -17.02 -15.79 -8.06
N PHE A 154 -16.23 -14.72 -8.04
CA PHE A 154 -16.73 -13.34 -8.11
C PHE A 154 -16.36 -12.74 -9.47
N LYS A 155 -17.29 -12.02 -10.08
CA LYS A 155 -16.98 -11.23 -11.28
C LYS A 155 -16.02 -10.11 -10.91
N ASN A 156 -15.02 -9.94 -11.73
CA ASN A 156 -14.07 -8.85 -11.60
C ASN A 156 -14.80 -7.48 -11.63
N ALA A 157 -15.68 -7.25 -12.61
CA ALA A 157 -16.48 -6.05 -12.74
C ALA A 157 -17.97 -6.39 -12.88
N GLU A 158 -18.87 -5.46 -12.52
CA GLU A 158 -20.31 -5.64 -12.60
C GLU A 158 -20.75 -6.04 -14.04
N ALA A 159 -20.16 -5.43 -15.06
CA ALA A 159 -20.37 -5.76 -16.47
C ALA A 159 -19.36 -6.81 -17.01
N GLY A 160 -18.53 -7.40 -16.13
CA GLY A 160 -17.49 -8.34 -16.53
C GLY A 160 -18.06 -9.70 -16.97
N THR A 161 -17.26 -10.39 -17.78
CA THR A 161 -17.56 -11.73 -18.31
C THR A 161 -16.63 -12.81 -17.77
N GLU A 162 -15.76 -12.44 -16.80
CA GLU A 162 -14.72 -13.31 -16.27
C GLU A 162 -14.79 -13.38 -14.74
N TYR A 163 -14.44 -14.55 -14.24
CA TYR A 163 -14.30 -14.84 -12.80
C TYR A 163 -12.84 -15.24 -12.55
N TRP A 164 -12.10 -14.37 -11.92
CA TRP A 164 -10.68 -14.55 -11.68
C TRP A 164 -10.43 -15.23 -10.34
N SER A 165 -9.45 -16.13 -10.28
CA SER A 165 -9.08 -16.78 -9.01
C SER A 165 -8.59 -15.76 -7.99
N ILE A 166 -7.71 -14.87 -8.40
CA ILE A 166 -7.20 -13.81 -7.51
C ILE A 166 -8.31 -12.92 -6.95
N ASP A 167 -9.41 -12.70 -7.70
CA ASP A 167 -10.53 -11.91 -7.17
C ASP A 167 -11.30 -12.67 -6.10
N ALA A 168 -11.35 -14.01 -6.17
CA ALA A 168 -11.85 -14.82 -5.06
C ALA A 168 -10.94 -14.70 -3.83
N GLY A 169 -9.64 -14.81 -4.01
CA GLY A 169 -8.66 -14.59 -2.94
C GLY A 169 -8.74 -13.20 -2.32
N ARG A 170 -9.02 -12.17 -3.12
CA ARG A 170 -9.20 -10.78 -2.66
C ARG A 170 -10.52 -10.59 -1.91
N CYS A 171 -11.60 -11.28 -2.29
CA CYS A 171 -12.92 -11.12 -1.69
C CYS A 171 -13.13 -11.95 -0.41
N ILE A 172 -12.48 -13.11 -0.26
CA ILE A 172 -12.62 -13.97 0.90
C ILE A 172 -12.29 -13.27 2.22
N PRO A 173 -11.10 -12.65 2.41
CA PRO A 173 -10.76 -11.99 3.66
C PRO A 173 -11.74 -10.86 4.05
N PRO A 174 -12.12 -9.94 3.16
CA PRO A 174 -13.10 -8.90 3.46
C PRO A 174 -14.47 -9.44 3.86
N LEU A 175 -14.95 -10.49 3.21
CA LEU A 175 -16.22 -11.13 3.60
C LEU A 175 -16.14 -11.74 5.01
N LEU A 176 -15.02 -12.38 5.37
CA LEU A 176 -14.81 -12.89 6.73
C LEU A 176 -14.70 -11.77 7.75
N LYS A 177 -14.05 -10.65 7.41
CA LYS A 177 -14.00 -9.45 8.25
C LYS A 177 -15.40 -8.84 8.46
N ALA A 178 -16.18 -8.72 7.39
CA ALA A 178 -17.56 -8.25 7.45
C ALA A 178 -18.43 -9.20 8.30
N TYR A 179 -18.26 -10.52 8.16
CA TYR A 179 -18.90 -11.51 9.02
C TYR A 179 -18.55 -11.30 10.50
N THR A 180 -17.27 -11.09 10.80
CA THR A 180 -16.82 -10.86 12.18
C THR A 180 -17.46 -9.64 12.83
N LEU A 181 -17.72 -8.58 12.05
CA LEU A 181 -18.34 -7.35 12.56
C LEU A 181 -19.86 -7.43 12.66
N THR A 182 -20.52 -8.17 11.75
CA THR A 182 -21.97 -8.14 11.59
C THR A 182 -22.69 -9.42 12.00
N ASN A 183 -21.96 -10.53 12.15
CA ASN A 183 -22.49 -11.90 12.30
C ASN A 183 -23.42 -12.34 11.15
N THR A 184 -23.32 -11.71 9.97
CA THR A 184 -24.13 -12.05 8.79
C THR A 184 -23.58 -13.33 8.15
N VAL A 185 -24.27 -14.47 8.39
CA VAL A 185 -23.83 -15.81 7.94
C VAL A 185 -23.69 -15.89 6.42
N GLY A 186 -24.41 -15.07 5.65
CA GLY A 186 -24.30 -14.99 4.19
C GLY A 186 -22.88 -14.71 3.73
N TYR A 187 -22.14 -13.82 4.41
CA TYR A 187 -20.74 -13.50 4.07
C TYR A 187 -19.81 -14.69 4.30
N LEU A 188 -19.98 -15.40 5.43
CA LEU A 188 -19.21 -16.62 5.69
C LEU A 188 -19.49 -17.71 4.65
N ASN A 189 -20.76 -17.93 4.31
CA ASN A 189 -21.13 -18.94 3.30
C ASN A 189 -20.58 -18.60 1.93
N ALA A 190 -20.61 -17.34 1.51
CA ALA A 190 -20.05 -16.90 0.25
C ALA A 190 -18.52 -17.10 0.21
N ALA A 191 -17.81 -16.76 1.29
CA ALA A 191 -16.39 -17.00 1.42
C ALA A 191 -16.04 -18.50 1.34
N LYS A 192 -16.81 -19.35 2.06
CA LYS A 192 -16.66 -20.81 2.00
C LYS A 192 -16.88 -21.37 0.60
N LEU A 193 -17.92 -20.91 -0.08
CA LEU A 193 -18.21 -21.33 -1.45
C LEU A 193 -17.09 -20.95 -2.42
N ALA A 194 -16.55 -19.74 -2.29
CA ALA A 194 -15.43 -19.29 -3.09
C ALA A 194 -14.16 -20.12 -2.83
N GLY A 195 -13.81 -20.41 -1.59
CA GLY A 195 -12.62 -21.20 -1.26
C GLY A 195 -12.78 -22.68 -1.54
N ALA A 196 -13.83 -23.32 -1.00
CA ALA A 196 -14.00 -24.76 -1.03
C ALA A 196 -14.48 -25.30 -2.38
N THR A 197 -15.08 -24.45 -3.24
CA THR A 197 -15.61 -24.86 -4.53
C THR A 197 -14.87 -24.15 -5.67
N PHE A 198 -14.97 -22.84 -5.76
CA PHE A 198 -14.41 -22.13 -6.90
C PHE A 198 -12.88 -22.24 -6.98
N LEU A 199 -12.15 -21.83 -5.95
CA LEU A 199 -10.67 -21.93 -5.96
C LEU A 199 -10.21 -23.37 -6.05
N TYR A 200 -10.91 -24.31 -5.42
CA TYR A 200 -10.60 -25.74 -5.57
C TYR A 200 -10.70 -26.18 -7.02
N ASN A 201 -11.76 -25.81 -7.73
CA ASN A 201 -11.94 -26.14 -9.14
C ASN A 201 -10.89 -25.43 -10.01
N MET A 202 -10.57 -24.14 -9.71
CA MET A 202 -9.53 -23.39 -10.43
C MET A 202 -8.15 -24.06 -10.32
N GLN A 203 -7.90 -24.80 -9.26
CA GLN A 203 -6.63 -25.52 -9.05
C GLN A 203 -6.63 -26.92 -9.72
N HIS A 204 -7.76 -27.61 -9.72
CA HIS A 204 -7.85 -29.03 -10.13
C HIS A 204 -8.39 -29.25 -11.55
N GLU A 205 -9.32 -28.44 -12.00
CA GLU A 205 -9.95 -28.59 -13.32
C GLU A 205 -9.00 -28.32 -14.52
N PRO A 206 -7.96 -27.48 -14.41
CA PRO A 206 -6.96 -27.37 -15.49
C PRO A 206 -6.32 -28.70 -15.87
N ALA A 207 -6.43 -29.70 -15.01
CA ALA A 207 -6.11 -31.11 -15.31
C ALA A 207 -6.78 -31.64 -16.57
N ASN A 208 -8.03 -31.22 -16.79
CA ASN A 208 -8.84 -31.62 -17.94
C ASN A 208 -8.39 -30.98 -19.26
N LEU A 209 -7.50 -29.97 -19.20
CA LEU A 209 -6.93 -29.30 -20.36
C LEU A 209 -5.72 -30.03 -20.96
N GLY A 210 -5.37 -31.23 -20.47
CA GLY A 210 -4.18 -31.96 -20.91
C GLY A 210 -2.85 -31.31 -20.48
N LEU A 211 -2.92 -30.35 -19.55
CA LEU A 211 -1.78 -29.59 -19.04
C LEU A 211 -1.37 -30.05 -17.63
N HIS A 212 -1.98 -31.11 -17.16
CA HIS A 212 -1.94 -31.59 -15.79
C HIS A 212 -0.54 -31.71 -15.18
N ASP A 213 0.39 -32.31 -15.91
CA ASP A 213 1.72 -32.59 -15.37
C ASP A 213 2.58 -31.35 -15.22
N LYS A 214 2.29 -30.29 -15.99
CA LYS A 214 3.05 -29.03 -15.95
C LYS A 214 2.50 -28.03 -14.95
N TYR A 215 1.22 -28.14 -14.60
CA TYR A 215 0.51 -27.08 -13.86
C TYR A 215 -0.16 -27.57 -12.60
N TYR A 216 0.15 -28.78 -12.18
CA TYR A 216 -0.40 -29.34 -10.95
C TYR A 216 -0.08 -28.45 -9.74
N GLY A 217 -1.13 -28.04 -9.05
CA GLY A 217 -1.06 -27.17 -7.87
C GLY A 217 -1.23 -25.68 -8.15
N GLY A 218 -1.07 -25.23 -9.42
CA GLY A 218 -1.38 -23.86 -9.80
C GLY A 218 -2.87 -23.61 -10.02
N PHE A 219 -3.32 -22.39 -9.74
CA PHE A 219 -4.70 -21.98 -10.05
C PHE A 219 -4.82 -21.53 -11.51
N ALA A 220 -5.92 -21.81 -12.19
CA ALA A 220 -6.24 -21.12 -13.43
C ALA A 220 -6.48 -19.63 -13.13
N ARG A 221 -6.12 -18.73 -14.05
CA ARG A 221 -6.28 -17.29 -13.82
C ARG A 221 -7.76 -16.90 -13.75
N TYR A 222 -8.55 -17.34 -14.73
CA TYR A 222 -9.97 -17.04 -14.78
C TYR A 222 -10.76 -18.12 -15.54
N VAL A 223 -12.06 -18.10 -15.35
CA VAL A 223 -13.03 -18.80 -16.18
C VAL A 223 -14.06 -17.78 -16.70
N THR A 224 -14.45 -17.90 -17.98
CA THR A 224 -15.43 -16.99 -18.57
C THR A 224 -16.86 -17.41 -18.26
N ILE A 225 -17.83 -16.52 -18.48
CA ILE A 225 -19.27 -16.84 -18.43
C ILE A 225 -19.70 -17.90 -19.47
N ASN A 226 -18.86 -18.19 -20.47
CA ASN A 226 -19.08 -19.27 -21.44
C ASN A 226 -18.42 -20.59 -20.99
N ASN A 227 -17.96 -20.68 -19.77
CA ASN A 227 -17.26 -21.84 -19.21
C ASN A 227 -15.91 -22.17 -19.88
N ASP A 228 -15.25 -21.18 -20.47
CA ASP A 228 -13.92 -21.33 -21.04
C ASP A 228 -12.86 -21.05 -19.99
N TRP A 229 -11.96 -22.02 -19.77
CA TRP A 229 -10.82 -21.85 -18.86
C TRP A 229 -9.72 -21.03 -19.50
N SER A 230 -9.17 -20.10 -18.75
CA SER A 230 -7.91 -19.44 -19.11
C SER A 230 -6.74 -20.40 -19.00
N GLN A 231 -5.63 -20.00 -19.55
CA GLN A 231 -4.35 -20.63 -19.26
C GLN A 231 -3.96 -20.50 -17.78
N PRO A 232 -3.04 -21.32 -17.29
CA PRO A 232 -2.69 -21.35 -15.89
C PRO A 232 -2.04 -20.07 -15.41
N MET A 233 -1.96 -19.99 -14.10
CA MET A 233 -1.61 -18.87 -13.27
C MET A 233 -0.35 -18.13 -13.69
N ASN A 234 -0.34 -16.87 -13.40
CA ASN A 234 0.90 -16.15 -13.08
C ASN A 234 1.11 -16.14 -11.55
N CYS A 235 2.09 -15.38 -11.07
CA CYS A 235 2.39 -15.36 -9.63
C CYS A 235 1.32 -14.67 -8.77
N GLU A 236 0.48 -13.81 -9.34
CA GLU A 236 -0.48 -13.03 -8.54
C GLU A 236 -1.54 -13.90 -7.88
N GLU A 237 -1.86 -15.08 -8.47
CA GLU A 237 -2.82 -16.02 -7.90
C GLU A 237 -2.35 -16.63 -6.56
N LEU A 238 -1.08 -16.50 -6.20
CA LEU A 238 -0.62 -16.85 -4.84
C LEU A 238 -1.22 -15.93 -3.76
N TYR A 239 -1.80 -14.82 -4.13
CA TYR A 239 -2.62 -14.02 -3.21
C TYR A 239 -3.77 -14.82 -2.60
N ASP A 240 -4.29 -15.82 -3.32
CA ASP A 240 -5.36 -16.73 -2.86
C ASP A 240 -5.03 -17.44 -1.55
N LEU A 241 -3.73 -17.64 -1.27
CA LEU A 241 -3.27 -18.24 -0.02
C LEU A 241 -3.74 -17.47 1.21
N ILE A 242 -3.93 -16.14 1.09
CA ILE A 242 -4.42 -15.29 2.20
C ILE A 242 -5.86 -15.67 2.54
N GLY A 243 -6.72 -15.77 1.53
CA GLY A 243 -8.10 -16.17 1.69
C GLY A 243 -8.23 -17.59 2.24
N LEU A 244 -7.50 -18.53 1.65
CA LEU A 244 -7.50 -19.93 2.07
C LEU A 244 -6.99 -20.10 3.52
N LYS A 245 -5.95 -19.35 3.90
CA LYS A 245 -5.43 -19.37 5.27
C LYS A 245 -6.46 -18.88 6.27
N MET A 246 -7.12 -17.76 5.99
CA MET A 246 -8.21 -17.28 6.84
C MET A 246 -9.36 -18.28 6.91
N LEU A 247 -9.80 -18.84 5.77
CA LEU A 247 -10.86 -19.85 5.76
C LEU A 247 -10.52 -21.06 6.60
N SER A 248 -9.27 -21.49 6.66
CA SER A 248 -8.86 -22.62 7.48
C SER A 248 -9.16 -22.43 8.99
N GLU A 249 -9.36 -21.20 9.43
CA GLU A 249 -9.73 -20.84 10.80
C GLU A 249 -11.25 -20.77 11.00
N TYR A 250 -12.00 -20.41 9.96
CA TYR A 250 -13.46 -20.23 10.02
C TYR A 250 -14.27 -21.44 9.53
N ASP A 251 -13.65 -22.30 8.72
CA ASP A 251 -14.29 -23.48 8.10
C ASP A 251 -13.51 -24.75 8.45
N THR A 252 -13.68 -25.21 9.66
CA THR A 252 -12.97 -26.38 10.20
C THR A 252 -13.23 -27.66 9.42
N ASP A 253 -14.40 -27.79 8.78
CA ASP A 253 -14.78 -28.98 8.00
C ASP A 253 -13.94 -29.12 6.73
N ASN A 254 -13.56 -28.01 6.13
CA ASN A 254 -12.73 -27.97 4.92
C ASN A 254 -11.25 -27.59 5.20
N LYS A 255 -10.85 -27.47 6.45
CA LYS A 255 -9.49 -27.03 6.83
C LYS A 255 -8.40 -27.81 6.11
N SER A 256 -8.45 -29.14 6.13
CA SER A 256 -7.47 -30.01 5.47
C SER A 256 -7.44 -29.79 3.95
N LYS A 257 -8.59 -29.52 3.34
CA LYS A 257 -8.69 -29.18 1.92
C LYS A 257 -7.93 -27.88 1.60
N TYR A 258 -8.15 -26.83 2.39
CA TYR A 258 -7.44 -25.55 2.22
C TYR A 258 -5.94 -25.69 2.42
N GLU A 259 -5.50 -26.44 3.45
CA GLU A 259 -4.09 -26.69 3.72
C GLU A 259 -3.42 -27.44 2.57
N THR A 260 -4.10 -28.42 1.96
CA THR A 260 -3.61 -29.12 0.76
C THR A 260 -3.50 -28.17 -0.43
N MET A 261 -4.54 -27.38 -0.70
CA MET A 261 -4.53 -26.41 -1.81
C MET A 261 -3.37 -25.41 -1.69
N MET A 262 -3.12 -24.90 -0.50
CA MET A 262 -2.00 -23.97 -0.25
C MET A 262 -0.65 -24.66 -0.43
N SER A 263 -0.49 -25.88 0.07
CA SER A 263 0.74 -26.68 -0.09
C SER A 263 1.04 -26.96 -1.55
N ASP A 264 0.02 -27.33 -2.31
CA ASP A 264 0.16 -27.64 -3.75
C ASP A 264 0.52 -26.40 -4.55
N ALA A 265 -0.11 -25.24 -4.28
CA ALA A 265 0.23 -23.98 -4.91
C ALA A 265 1.69 -23.55 -4.65
N VAL A 266 2.16 -23.70 -3.42
CA VAL A 266 3.55 -23.39 -3.07
C VAL A 266 4.53 -24.42 -3.67
N SER A 267 4.14 -25.68 -3.75
CA SER A 267 4.94 -26.73 -4.40
C SER A 267 5.06 -26.50 -5.90
N PHE A 268 3.96 -26.13 -6.56
CA PHE A 268 3.95 -25.71 -7.96
C PHE A 268 4.92 -24.56 -8.19
N LEU A 269 4.85 -23.53 -7.36
CA LEU A 269 5.75 -22.42 -7.38
C LEU A 269 7.22 -22.82 -7.28
N ARG A 270 7.56 -23.71 -6.36
CA ARG A 270 8.93 -24.17 -6.08
C ARG A 270 9.45 -25.20 -7.05
N SER A 271 8.58 -25.88 -7.78
CA SER A 271 8.96 -26.94 -8.70
C SER A 271 9.83 -26.46 -9.87
N GLY A 272 10.02 -25.16 -9.99
CA GLY A 272 10.99 -24.57 -10.91
C GLY A 272 10.64 -24.80 -12.37
N PHE A 273 9.37 -24.75 -12.70
CA PHE A 273 8.98 -24.71 -14.10
C PHE A 273 9.58 -23.47 -14.76
N GLU A 274 10.74 -23.68 -15.34
CA GLU A 274 11.52 -22.62 -16.00
C GLU A 274 10.75 -21.94 -17.13
N ASP A 275 9.62 -22.53 -17.54
CA ASP A 275 8.82 -22.05 -18.65
C ASP A 275 7.52 -21.33 -18.26
N LEU A 276 7.14 -21.27 -16.96
CA LEU A 276 5.82 -20.82 -16.50
C LEU A 276 5.84 -19.79 -15.39
N TYR A 277 6.70 -19.10 -15.33
CA TYR A 277 7.33 -18.28 -14.46
C TYR A 277 6.72 -17.22 -13.75
N LEU A 278 6.97 -17.23 -12.58
CA LEU A 278 6.36 -16.56 -11.49
C LEU A 278 7.20 -15.41 -11.00
N TRP A 279 8.46 -15.51 -11.14
CA TRP A 279 9.43 -14.49 -10.82
C TRP A 279 10.78 -14.81 -11.38
N PHE A 280 11.64 -13.84 -11.37
CA PHE A 280 13.03 -14.02 -11.65
C PHE A 280 13.73 -14.57 -10.40
N ASP A 281 14.16 -15.81 -10.46
CA ASP A 281 15.19 -16.32 -9.57
C ASP A 281 16.50 -16.35 -10.36
N PRO A 282 17.48 -15.45 -10.06
CA PRO A 282 18.81 -15.68 -10.57
C PRO A 282 19.26 -16.98 -9.92
N LYS A 283 19.14 -18.10 -10.65
CA LYS A 283 19.66 -19.36 -10.16
C LYS A 283 21.08 -19.12 -9.65
N PRO A 284 21.47 -19.78 -8.55
CA PRO A 284 22.86 -19.79 -8.14
C PRO A 284 23.80 -20.29 -9.23
N SER A 285 23.28 -21.01 -10.23
CA SER A 285 23.99 -21.43 -11.44
C SER A 285 24.24 -20.32 -12.47
N GLY A 286 23.68 -19.16 -12.25
CA GLY A 286 24.04 -17.96 -13.00
C GLY A 286 23.76 -17.96 -14.49
N ASP A 287 22.68 -18.60 -14.96
CA ASP A 287 22.31 -18.54 -16.38
C ASP A 287 21.76 -17.15 -16.78
N GLY A 288 21.50 -16.29 -15.82
CA GLY A 288 21.09 -14.89 -16.02
C GLY A 288 19.81 -14.73 -16.86
N LYS A 289 18.98 -15.78 -16.96
CA LYS A 289 17.73 -15.70 -17.73
C LYS A 289 16.62 -15.19 -16.86
N TRP A 290 15.90 -14.26 -17.42
CA TRP A 290 14.64 -13.76 -16.87
C TRP A 290 13.54 -14.77 -17.18
N HIS A 291 12.83 -15.18 -16.16
CA HIS A 291 11.69 -16.05 -16.29
C HIS A 291 10.44 -15.20 -16.48
N ARG A 292 9.48 -15.71 -17.26
CA ARG A 292 8.26 -14.95 -17.61
C ARG A 292 7.24 -15.02 -16.48
N VAL A 293 6.36 -14.03 -16.43
CA VAL A 293 5.22 -13.97 -15.50
C VAL A 293 3.97 -14.53 -16.16
N GLY A 294 4.08 -15.66 -16.79
CA GLY A 294 2.98 -16.28 -17.49
C GLY A 294 3.37 -16.74 -18.89
N ILE A 295 2.56 -17.62 -19.46
CA ILE A 295 2.83 -18.16 -20.78
C ILE A 295 2.62 -17.08 -21.82
N GLY A 296 3.66 -16.80 -22.59
CA GLY A 296 3.59 -15.82 -23.69
C GLY A 296 3.79 -14.36 -23.27
N GLU A 297 3.88 -14.06 -21.98
CA GLU A 297 4.16 -12.70 -21.51
C GLU A 297 5.64 -12.36 -21.69
N THR A 298 5.90 -11.11 -22.07
CA THR A 298 7.25 -10.57 -22.23
C THR A 298 7.62 -9.58 -21.13
N GLN A 299 6.71 -9.34 -20.21
CA GLN A 299 6.84 -8.35 -19.15
C GLN A 299 6.67 -9.00 -17.78
N VAL A 300 7.50 -8.61 -16.83
CA VAL A 300 7.40 -8.98 -15.42
C VAL A 300 6.92 -7.78 -14.65
N TYR A 301 5.70 -7.86 -14.14
CA TYR A 301 5.10 -6.82 -13.34
C TYR A 301 5.49 -6.99 -11.87
N ASP A 302 5.75 -5.89 -11.17
CA ASP A 302 6.15 -5.93 -9.77
C ASP A 302 4.96 -6.05 -8.80
N ASP A 303 3.78 -5.59 -9.15
CA ASP A 303 2.56 -5.79 -8.37
C ASP A 303 2.15 -7.26 -8.25
N PRO A 304 2.06 -8.09 -9.34
CA PRO A 304 1.87 -9.53 -9.23
C PRO A 304 2.91 -10.22 -8.34
N MET A 305 4.18 -9.82 -8.46
CA MET A 305 5.25 -10.35 -7.62
C MET A 305 5.04 -10.03 -6.15
N SER A 306 4.56 -8.84 -5.87
CA SER A 306 4.27 -8.39 -4.52
C SER A 306 3.07 -9.11 -3.92
N PHE A 307 2.04 -9.39 -4.71
CA PHE A 307 0.91 -10.24 -4.31
C PHE A 307 1.36 -11.66 -3.98
N ALA A 308 2.23 -12.25 -4.81
CA ALA A 308 2.82 -13.55 -4.56
C ALA A 308 3.61 -13.57 -3.24
N LEU A 309 4.43 -12.54 -3.02
CA LEU A 309 5.21 -12.41 -1.79
C LEU A 309 4.31 -12.34 -0.55
N LEU A 310 3.22 -11.57 -0.62
CA LEU A 310 2.29 -11.47 0.51
C LEU A 310 1.58 -12.79 0.80
N GLY A 311 1.15 -13.51 -0.25
CA GLY A 311 0.53 -14.82 -0.12
C GLY A 311 1.48 -15.85 0.52
N LEU A 312 2.70 -15.94 0.01
CA LEU A 312 3.75 -16.80 0.57
C LEU A 312 4.04 -16.45 2.03
N TYR A 313 4.24 -15.18 2.32
CA TYR A 313 4.50 -14.72 3.69
C TYR A 313 3.37 -15.08 4.65
N THR A 314 2.13 -14.96 4.21
CA THR A 314 0.95 -15.32 5.01
C THR A 314 0.91 -16.83 5.28
N TYR A 315 1.29 -17.63 4.30
CA TYR A 315 1.27 -19.10 4.42
C TYR A 315 2.40 -19.64 5.30
N GLU A 316 3.64 -19.25 5.04
CA GLU A 316 4.84 -19.88 5.63
C GLU A 316 5.74 -18.95 6.45
N GLY A 317 5.38 -17.68 6.58
CA GLY A 317 6.22 -16.67 7.19
C GLY A 317 7.39 -16.24 6.29
N TRP A 318 8.47 -15.71 6.89
CA TRP A 318 9.62 -15.21 6.14
C TRP A 318 10.55 -16.36 5.75
N SER A 319 10.25 -16.98 4.64
CA SER A 319 11.01 -18.12 4.09
C SER A 319 12.13 -17.67 3.16
N VAL A 320 12.98 -18.64 2.76
CA VAL A 320 14.00 -18.44 1.73
C VAL A 320 13.36 -18.02 0.40
N THR A 321 12.20 -18.59 0.06
CA THR A 321 11.44 -18.21 -1.14
C THR A 321 10.95 -16.77 -1.06
N CYS A 322 10.38 -16.36 0.07
CA CYS A 322 10.01 -14.98 0.30
C CYS A 322 11.20 -14.03 0.16
N GLN A 323 12.35 -14.36 0.74
CA GLN A 323 13.56 -13.54 0.62
C GLN A 323 14.02 -13.40 -0.84
N ARG A 324 13.91 -14.45 -1.65
CA ARG A 324 14.26 -14.41 -3.08
C ARG A 324 13.33 -13.48 -3.87
N VAL A 325 12.02 -13.66 -3.69
CA VAL A 325 11.00 -12.78 -4.33
C VAL A 325 11.23 -11.32 -3.93
N TYR A 326 11.43 -11.07 -2.64
CA TYR A 326 11.73 -9.74 -2.13
C TYR A 326 12.99 -9.14 -2.75
N ASN A 327 14.09 -9.89 -2.78
CA ASN A 327 15.35 -9.44 -3.38
C ASN A 327 15.17 -9.11 -4.86
N PHE A 328 14.36 -9.89 -5.57
CA PHE A 328 14.07 -9.61 -6.97
C PHE A 328 13.30 -8.28 -7.13
N ILE A 329 12.26 -8.03 -6.36
CA ILE A 329 11.53 -6.77 -6.35
C ILE A 329 12.51 -5.59 -6.08
N GLN A 330 13.44 -5.74 -5.14
CA GLN A 330 14.47 -4.73 -4.90
C GLN A 330 15.42 -4.54 -6.10
N THR A 331 15.71 -5.61 -6.83
CA THR A 331 16.54 -5.55 -8.05
C THR A 331 15.84 -4.77 -9.16
N ILE A 332 14.53 -4.96 -9.34
CA ILE A 332 13.70 -4.18 -10.26
C ILE A 332 13.84 -2.67 -9.95
N ARG A 333 13.68 -2.31 -8.69
CA ARG A 333 13.83 -0.93 -8.23
C ARG A 333 15.23 -0.36 -8.55
N ALA A 334 16.28 -1.13 -8.26
CA ALA A 334 17.66 -0.67 -8.43
C ALA A 334 18.08 -0.53 -9.89
N SER A 335 17.45 -1.27 -10.81
CA SER A 335 17.83 -1.28 -12.23
C SER A 335 17.12 -0.23 -13.09
N ALA A 336 16.23 0.56 -12.52
CA ALA A 336 15.48 1.58 -13.26
C ALA A 336 16.38 2.71 -13.79
N GLN A 337 16.40 2.88 -15.11
CA GLN A 337 17.27 3.85 -15.80
C GLN A 337 16.51 5.03 -16.41
N TYR A 338 15.25 5.24 -16.05
CA TYR A 338 14.45 6.32 -16.63
C TYR A 338 14.80 7.68 -16.01
N PRO A 339 15.03 8.73 -16.82
CA PRO A 339 15.35 10.06 -16.32
C PRO A 339 14.25 10.69 -15.46
N ALA A 340 12.99 10.33 -15.72
CA ALA A 340 11.84 10.80 -14.95
C ALA A 340 11.54 9.93 -13.71
N TYR A 341 12.27 8.85 -13.56
CA TYR A 341 12.06 7.87 -12.52
C TYR A 341 13.14 7.96 -11.44
N ASN A 342 12.76 8.11 -10.20
CA ASN A 342 13.69 8.07 -9.08
C ASN A 342 13.65 6.69 -8.40
N PRO A 343 14.62 5.80 -8.65
CA PRO A 343 14.62 4.45 -8.09
C PRO A 343 14.76 4.43 -6.57
N ALA A 344 15.15 5.55 -5.96
CA ALA A 344 15.20 5.66 -4.50
C ALA A 344 13.83 5.74 -3.83
N ILE A 345 12.79 6.12 -4.57
CA ILE A 345 11.47 6.41 -3.99
C ILE A 345 10.29 5.69 -4.66
N CYS A 346 10.51 4.91 -5.71
CA CYS A 346 9.42 4.23 -6.41
C CYS A 346 9.89 2.95 -7.11
N TRP A 347 8.94 2.10 -7.45
CA TRP A 347 9.16 0.91 -8.27
C TRP A 347 8.64 1.14 -9.69
N PRO A 348 9.30 0.59 -10.73
CA PRO A 348 8.74 0.55 -12.07
C PRO A 348 7.51 -0.38 -12.09
N GLY A 349 6.58 -0.14 -13.01
CA GLY A 349 5.41 -1.01 -13.15
C GLY A 349 5.77 -2.40 -13.67
N TYR A 350 6.78 -2.49 -14.54
CA TYR A 350 7.22 -3.78 -15.08
C TYR A 350 8.62 -3.73 -15.67
N ILE A 351 9.19 -4.92 -15.90
CA ILE A 351 10.44 -5.12 -16.66
C ILE A 351 10.13 -5.90 -17.94
N ASP A 352 10.61 -5.41 -19.06
CA ASP A 352 10.60 -6.15 -20.32
C ASP A 352 11.68 -7.25 -20.30
N VAL A 353 11.28 -8.49 -20.46
CA VAL A 353 12.19 -9.65 -20.35
C VAL A 353 13.14 -9.79 -21.54
N VAL A 354 12.83 -9.16 -22.66
CA VAL A 354 13.67 -9.20 -23.87
C VAL A 354 14.79 -8.19 -23.77
N THR A 355 14.45 -6.95 -23.46
CA THR A 355 15.41 -5.85 -23.35
C THR A 355 16.10 -5.82 -22.00
N ARG A 356 15.51 -6.42 -20.96
CA ARG A 356 15.92 -6.38 -19.55
C ARG A 356 15.92 -4.97 -18.95
N PHE A 357 15.20 -4.04 -19.55
CA PHE A 357 15.06 -2.69 -19.04
C PHE A 357 13.68 -2.50 -18.36
N PRO A 358 13.64 -1.75 -17.25
CA PRO A 358 12.39 -1.30 -16.71
C PRO A 358 11.66 -0.43 -17.73
N ALA A 359 10.47 -0.85 -18.11
CA ALA A 359 9.57 -0.05 -18.92
C ALA A 359 8.52 0.55 -17.99
N CYS A 360 8.86 1.66 -17.38
CA CYS A 360 8.02 2.25 -16.36
C CYS A 360 7.12 3.32 -16.99
N ALA A 361 5.83 3.09 -16.96
CA ALA A 361 4.82 4.09 -17.26
C ALA A 361 4.20 4.71 -15.98
N TYR A 362 4.34 4.07 -14.82
CA TYR A 362 3.70 4.49 -13.57
C TYR A 362 4.52 4.09 -12.34
N TYR A 363 4.23 4.74 -11.21
CA TYR A 363 4.76 4.35 -9.91
C TYR A 363 3.87 3.26 -9.30
N ASP A 364 4.48 2.19 -8.82
CA ASP A 364 3.73 1.12 -8.20
C ASP A 364 3.50 1.36 -6.71
N ALA A 365 2.31 1.84 -6.45
CA ALA A 365 1.84 2.05 -5.10
C ALA A 365 1.37 0.76 -4.42
N LEU A 366 0.92 -0.24 -5.20
CA LEU A 366 0.49 -1.53 -4.66
C LEU A 366 1.67 -2.28 -4.08
N THR A 367 2.80 -2.34 -4.79
CA THR A 367 4.04 -2.94 -4.28
C THR A 367 4.45 -2.31 -2.96
N SER A 368 4.40 -0.98 -2.86
CA SER A 368 4.70 -0.28 -1.61
C SER A 368 3.78 -0.70 -0.46
N GLY A 369 2.48 -0.74 -0.71
CA GLY A 369 1.50 -1.15 0.29
C GLY A 369 1.66 -2.60 0.73
N ILE A 370 1.97 -3.49 -0.19
CA ILE A 370 2.18 -4.91 0.10
C ILE A 370 3.45 -5.13 0.91
N LEU A 371 4.55 -4.51 0.50
CA LEU A 371 5.82 -4.61 1.24
C LEU A 371 5.67 -4.09 2.67
N TRP A 372 4.83 -3.07 2.88
CA TRP A 372 4.52 -2.62 4.22
C TRP A 372 3.82 -3.69 5.07
N LYS A 373 2.84 -4.40 4.55
CA LYS A 373 2.15 -5.47 5.28
C LYS A 373 3.07 -6.60 5.71
N ILE A 374 4.10 -6.87 4.93
CA ILE A 374 5.09 -7.91 5.24
C ILE A 374 6.06 -7.43 6.30
N ARG A 375 6.45 -6.17 6.45
CA ARG A 375 7.48 -5.74 6.96
C ARG A 375 7.92 -4.76 7.82
N ALA A 376 7.12 -4.14 8.56
CA ALA A 376 7.59 -3.37 9.71
C ALA A 376 8.64 -4.12 10.58
N VAL A 377 8.62 -5.44 10.57
CA VAL A 377 9.65 -6.26 11.24
C VAL A 377 10.80 -6.63 10.31
N HIS A 378 10.50 -6.97 9.06
CA HIS A 378 11.49 -7.51 8.13
C HIS A 378 12.04 -6.46 7.17
N ASP A 379 11.29 -5.37 6.95
CA ASP A 379 11.63 -4.37 5.94
C ASP A 379 11.20 -2.94 6.33
N LYS A 380 11.78 -2.41 7.37
CA LYS A 380 11.59 -1.00 7.77
C LYS A 380 11.97 0.01 6.68
N PRO A 381 13.05 -0.18 5.91
CA PRO A 381 13.37 0.71 4.79
C PRO A 381 12.27 0.80 3.74
N SER A 382 11.60 -0.32 3.41
CA SER A 382 10.47 -0.27 2.46
C SER A 382 9.26 0.47 3.00
N LEU A 383 9.01 0.43 4.30
CA LEU A 383 7.98 1.25 4.92
C LEU A 383 8.29 2.75 4.75
N ALA A 384 9.50 3.16 5.10
CA ALA A 384 9.92 4.55 4.95
C ALA A 384 9.84 5.00 3.48
N LEU A 385 10.29 4.15 2.55
CA LEU A 385 10.20 4.42 1.12
C LEU A 385 8.74 4.55 0.64
N SER A 386 7.85 3.69 1.13
CA SER A 386 6.42 3.77 0.82
C SER A 386 5.82 5.11 1.27
N MET A 387 6.19 5.58 2.45
CA MET A 387 5.75 6.88 2.96
C MET A 387 6.31 8.05 2.14
N GLN A 388 7.54 7.96 1.67
CA GLN A 388 8.13 8.95 0.75
C GLN A 388 7.37 9.03 -0.57
N ILE A 389 7.03 7.88 -1.17
CA ILE A 389 6.23 7.80 -2.39
C ILE A 389 4.88 8.48 -2.18
N ILE A 390 4.18 8.15 -1.09
CA ILE A 390 2.89 8.76 -0.77
C ILE A 390 3.02 10.28 -0.63
N ASN A 391 4.00 10.75 0.12
CA ASN A 391 4.24 12.17 0.31
C ASN A 391 4.57 12.88 -1.00
N LYS A 392 5.35 12.23 -1.88
CA LYS A 392 5.65 12.74 -3.20
C LYS A 392 4.38 12.90 -4.04
N TYR A 393 3.55 11.87 -4.12
CA TYR A 393 2.29 11.94 -4.85
C TYR A 393 1.35 13.04 -4.32
N GLN A 394 1.26 13.16 -3.01
CA GLN A 394 0.46 14.24 -2.41
C GLN A 394 0.98 15.63 -2.76
N LYS A 395 2.28 15.81 -2.82
CA LYS A 395 2.90 17.11 -3.12
C LYS A 395 2.91 17.45 -4.61
N GLU A 396 3.27 16.49 -5.46
CA GLU A 396 3.49 16.77 -6.89
C GLU A 396 2.21 16.74 -7.71
N PHE A 397 1.27 15.86 -7.37
CA PHE A 397 0.11 15.64 -8.20
C PHE A 397 -1.20 16.12 -7.59
N LEU A 398 -1.30 16.16 -6.27
CA LEU A 398 -2.52 16.58 -5.59
C LEU A 398 -2.25 16.90 -4.12
N ALA A 399 -1.72 18.08 -3.84
CA ALA A 399 -1.35 18.51 -2.49
C ALA A 399 -2.43 18.30 -1.41
N SER A 400 -3.69 18.15 -1.79
CA SER A 400 -4.83 17.90 -0.90
C SER A 400 -5.46 16.50 -1.02
N TRP A 401 -4.88 15.60 -1.83
CA TRP A 401 -5.56 14.36 -2.21
C TRP A 401 -4.63 13.17 -2.00
N GLY A 402 -5.08 12.22 -1.23
CA GLY A 402 -4.39 10.98 -1.04
C GLY A 402 -4.47 9.96 -2.18
N PRO A 403 -5.45 9.99 -3.08
CA PRO A 403 -5.61 8.95 -4.08
C PRO A 403 -4.48 8.95 -5.09
N LEU A 404 -4.05 7.76 -5.45
CA LEU A 404 -2.93 7.54 -6.34
C LEU A 404 -3.40 7.23 -7.75
N PHE A 405 -2.51 7.51 -8.69
CA PHE A 405 -2.72 7.20 -10.09
C PHE A 405 -2.30 5.77 -10.35
N THR A 406 -3.06 5.07 -11.18
CA THR A 406 -2.64 3.80 -11.77
C THR A 406 -1.66 4.01 -12.91
N ASP A 407 -1.73 5.18 -13.54
CA ASP A 407 -0.86 5.59 -14.62
C ASP A 407 -0.11 6.86 -14.20
N TYR A 408 1.18 6.89 -14.45
CA TYR A 408 2.04 8.05 -14.21
C TYR A 408 1.71 9.24 -15.12
N SER A 409 0.82 9.08 -16.07
CA SER A 409 0.44 10.18 -16.94
C SER A 409 -0.30 11.27 -16.15
N PRO A 410 0.28 12.45 -15.95
CA PRO A 410 -0.41 13.56 -15.29
C PRO A 410 -1.62 14.05 -16.10
N ILE A 411 -1.75 13.58 -17.34
CA ILE A 411 -2.83 13.97 -18.26
C ILE A 411 -4.14 13.27 -17.92
N THR A 412 -4.10 12.03 -17.47
CA THR A 412 -5.31 11.26 -17.16
C THR A 412 -5.84 11.54 -15.76
N ALA A 413 -4.98 11.90 -14.82
CA ALA A 413 -5.32 12.18 -13.42
C ALA A 413 -6.28 11.14 -12.79
N GLN A 414 -6.22 9.91 -13.28
CA GLN A 414 -7.08 8.81 -12.85
C GLN A 414 -6.68 8.31 -11.46
N LYS A 415 -7.65 8.18 -10.57
CA LYS A 415 -7.45 7.73 -9.20
C LYS A 415 -8.02 6.33 -9.04
N ALA A 416 -7.21 5.39 -8.56
CA ALA A 416 -7.61 4.00 -8.39
C ALA A 416 -8.06 3.70 -6.95
N MET A 417 -9.22 3.06 -6.81
CA MET A 417 -9.75 2.64 -5.51
C MET A 417 -8.82 1.63 -4.81
N ALA A 418 -8.35 0.63 -5.55
CA ALA A 418 -7.46 -0.39 -4.99
C ALA A 418 -6.18 0.22 -4.40
N ASN A 419 -5.49 1.05 -5.19
CA ASN A 419 -4.25 1.70 -4.78
C ASN A 419 -4.48 2.63 -3.59
N THR A 420 -5.57 3.40 -3.62
CA THR A 420 -5.93 4.31 -2.52
C THR A 420 -6.20 3.54 -1.23
N SER A 421 -6.98 2.46 -1.30
CA SER A 421 -7.32 1.64 -0.13
C SER A 421 -6.08 0.94 0.46
N TRP A 422 -5.19 0.43 -0.39
CA TRP A 422 -3.93 -0.17 0.06
C TRP A 422 -3.03 0.83 0.77
N LEU A 423 -2.89 2.03 0.20
CA LEU A 423 -2.05 3.07 0.78
C LEU A 423 -2.67 3.68 2.02
N ALA A 424 -3.99 3.81 2.08
CA ALA A 424 -4.69 4.23 3.29
C ALA A 424 -4.38 3.33 4.49
N GLN A 425 -4.21 2.03 4.27
CA GLN A 425 -3.80 1.08 5.31
C GLN A 425 -2.41 1.37 5.87
N LEU A 426 -1.51 2.01 5.10
CA LEU A 426 -0.19 2.39 5.61
C LEU A 426 -0.28 3.41 6.75
N PHE A 427 -1.32 4.22 6.74
CA PHE A 427 -1.53 5.24 7.79
C PHE A 427 -2.22 4.69 9.03
N VAL A 428 -2.88 3.53 8.93
CA VAL A 428 -3.55 2.92 10.09
C VAL A 428 -2.49 2.48 11.11
N ASN A 429 -2.53 3.06 12.28
CA ASN A 429 -1.53 2.87 13.33
C ASN A 429 -0.10 3.27 12.93
N TYR A 430 0.05 3.98 11.79
CA TYR A 430 1.35 4.49 11.44
C TYR A 430 1.77 5.54 12.46
N GLN A 431 2.85 5.25 13.15
CA GLN A 431 3.51 6.21 14.00
C GLN A 431 4.76 6.66 13.25
N ASP A 432 4.72 7.89 12.74
CA ASP A 432 5.90 8.51 12.16
C ASP A 432 7.03 8.45 13.20
N PRO A 433 8.16 7.82 12.88
CA PRO A 433 9.31 7.76 13.77
C PRO A 433 9.73 9.14 14.26
N ILE A 434 9.59 10.17 13.41
CA ILE A 434 9.92 11.56 13.74
C ILE A 434 8.92 12.14 14.73
N THR A 435 7.63 11.99 14.44
CA THR A 435 6.57 12.44 15.35
C THR A 435 6.68 11.76 16.70
N ASN A 436 7.01 10.47 16.71
CA ASN A 436 7.28 9.75 17.96
C ASN A 436 8.54 10.24 18.65
N PHE A 437 9.61 10.48 17.90
CA PHE A 437 10.83 11.00 18.48
C PHE A 437 10.63 12.42 19.03
N THR A 438 9.92 13.30 18.29
CA THR A 438 9.52 14.62 18.78
C THR A 438 8.70 14.51 20.06
N ARG A 439 7.73 13.60 20.08
CA ARG A 439 6.88 13.36 21.26
C ARG A 439 7.69 12.81 22.44
N ILE A 440 8.65 11.92 22.19
CA ILE A 440 9.57 11.43 23.22
C ILE A 440 10.42 12.56 23.76
N LEU A 441 10.97 13.41 22.87
CA LEU A 441 11.73 14.59 23.28
C LEU A 441 10.88 15.60 24.06
N ASP A 442 9.62 15.78 23.68
CA ASP A 442 8.72 16.71 24.39
C ASP A 442 8.30 16.17 25.75
N LEU A 443 8.09 14.86 25.88
CA LEU A 443 7.65 14.22 27.12
C LEU A 443 8.80 13.81 28.06
N GLN A 444 9.92 13.39 27.50
CA GLN A 444 11.04 12.80 28.22
C GLN A 444 12.38 13.52 27.97
N GLY A 445 12.40 14.46 27.02
CA GLY A 445 13.60 15.17 26.66
C GLY A 445 14.09 16.08 27.79
N GLU A 446 15.37 15.99 28.07
CA GLU A 446 16.06 16.80 29.05
C GLU A 446 16.57 18.09 28.40
N SER A 447 16.67 19.14 29.19
CA SER A 447 17.38 20.36 28.78
C SER A 447 18.89 20.12 28.86
N LEU A 448 19.53 20.23 27.71
CA LEU A 448 20.98 20.07 27.55
C LEU A 448 21.60 21.38 27.06
N ILE A 449 22.88 21.54 27.28
CA ILE A 449 23.63 22.68 26.74
C ILE A 449 24.68 22.14 25.78
N LEU A 450 24.59 22.52 24.50
CA LEU A 450 25.56 22.23 23.46
C LEU A 450 26.58 23.36 23.38
N TYR A 451 27.85 23.02 23.41
CA TYR A 451 28.95 23.91 23.12
C TYR A 451 29.64 23.44 21.84
N PRO A 452 29.34 24.03 20.71
CA PRO A 452 29.95 23.66 19.42
C PRO A 452 31.46 23.93 19.45
N ILE A 453 32.23 22.98 18.88
CA ILE A 453 33.66 23.14 18.76
C ILE A 453 34.03 24.26 17.78
N ARG A 454 35.04 25.03 18.10
CA ARG A 454 35.74 25.90 17.17
C ARG A 454 37.12 25.34 16.93
N GLU A 455 37.41 24.96 15.71
CA GLU A 455 38.76 24.56 15.34
C GLU A 455 39.68 25.80 15.27
N ALA A 456 40.63 25.88 16.17
CA ALA A 456 41.77 26.79 16.07
C ALA A 456 43.03 25.94 15.99
N ALA A 457 43.99 26.34 15.19
CA ALA A 457 45.15 25.54 14.79
C ALA A 457 46.01 24.96 15.95
N GLU A 458 45.83 25.42 17.17
CA GLU A 458 46.64 24.97 18.32
C GLU A 458 45.85 24.71 19.61
N SER A 459 44.53 24.92 19.63
CA SER A 459 43.71 24.65 20.83
C SER A 459 42.23 24.39 20.51
N ILE A 460 41.63 23.45 21.20
CA ILE A 460 40.18 23.22 21.15
C ILE A 460 39.50 24.33 21.95
N THR A 461 38.73 25.16 21.28
CA THR A 461 37.86 26.15 21.91
C THR A 461 36.42 25.86 21.58
N TYR A 462 35.49 26.30 22.42
CA TYR A 462 34.06 26.10 22.22
C TYR A 462 33.36 27.41 21.90
N SER A 463 32.34 27.34 21.05
CA SER A 463 31.46 28.47 20.75
C SER A 463 30.55 28.80 21.94
N GLU A 464 29.73 29.83 21.76
CA GLU A 464 28.68 30.15 22.72
C GLU A 464 27.75 28.96 22.97
N ALA A 465 27.28 28.84 24.19
CA ALA A 465 26.41 27.78 24.64
C ALA A 465 25.02 27.87 23.96
N LEU A 466 24.55 26.77 23.41
CA LEU A 466 23.22 26.62 22.84
C LEU A 466 22.35 25.73 23.74
N SER A 467 21.19 26.20 24.14
CA SER A 467 20.21 25.35 24.82
C SER A 467 19.54 24.43 23.81
N ILE A 468 19.61 23.12 24.03
CA ILE A 468 19.00 22.10 23.18
C ILE A 468 18.15 21.14 24.01
N LYS A 469 17.21 20.44 23.37
CA LYS A 469 16.53 19.29 23.95
C LYS A 469 17.12 18.01 23.42
N GLY A 470 17.30 17.01 24.25
CA GLY A 470 17.76 15.69 23.87
C GLY A 470 17.22 14.61 24.77
N THR A 471 17.04 13.39 24.24
CA THR A 471 16.79 12.20 25.05
C THR A 471 18.11 11.52 25.33
N VAL A 472 18.38 11.21 26.60
CA VAL A 472 19.64 10.62 27.05
C VAL A 472 19.39 9.19 27.51
N THR A 473 20.18 8.26 26.99
CA THR A 473 20.20 6.88 27.46
C THR A 473 21.60 6.50 27.91
N MET A 474 21.69 5.57 28.84
CA MET A 474 22.98 4.93 29.15
C MET A 474 23.40 4.13 27.93
N GLY A 475 24.66 4.18 27.57
CA GLY A 475 25.19 3.42 26.45
C GLY A 475 25.01 1.90 26.63
N THR A 476 24.77 1.18 25.55
CA THR A 476 24.69 -0.29 25.57
C THR A 476 26.07 -0.90 25.26
N ALA A 477 26.41 -2.00 25.90
CA ALA A 477 27.73 -2.63 25.83
C ALA A 477 28.20 -3.03 24.41
N GLY A 478 27.33 -3.08 23.43
CA GLY A 478 27.64 -3.36 22.02
C GLY A 478 27.93 -2.11 21.17
N GLU A 479 27.65 -0.92 21.69
CA GLU A 479 27.73 0.33 20.91
C GLU A 479 28.92 1.21 21.29
N ILE A 480 29.61 0.90 22.41
CA ILE A 480 30.65 1.75 22.98
C ILE A 480 31.98 0.97 23.05
N MET A 481 32.97 1.46 22.36
CA MET A 481 34.38 1.06 22.60
C MET A 481 34.89 1.84 23.81
N ILE A 482 35.11 1.14 24.93
CA ILE A 482 35.62 1.76 26.15
C ILE A 482 37.12 1.95 26.00
N GLU A 483 37.57 3.21 26.02
CA GLU A 483 38.99 3.53 26.02
C GLU A 483 39.61 3.25 27.41
N PRO A 484 40.94 2.93 27.47
CA PRO A 484 41.61 2.72 28.73
C PRO A 484 41.48 3.94 29.66
N GLY A 485 41.02 3.70 30.88
CA GLY A 485 40.81 4.74 31.88
C GLY A 485 39.41 5.26 32.04
N TYR A 486 38.46 4.80 31.18
CA TYR A 486 37.04 5.13 31.29
C TYR A 486 36.21 3.91 31.68
N LEU A 487 35.17 4.14 32.45
CA LEU A 487 34.17 3.14 32.77
C LEU A 487 32.99 3.24 31.78
N PHE A 488 32.22 2.18 31.67
CA PHE A 488 30.97 2.16 30.87
C PHE A 488 30.00 3.27 31.32
N GLU A 489 29.94 3.53 32.59
CA GLU A 489 29.10 4.55 33.23
C GLU A 489 29.48 6.00 32.84
N ASP A 490 30.67 6.18 32.27
CA ASP A 490 31.14 7.48 31.79
C ASP A 490 30.61 7.82 30.38
N HIS A 491 29.85 6.90 29.75
CA HIS A 491 29.32 7.08 28.41
C HIS A 491 27.80 7.21 28.42
N ILE A 492 27.32 8.14 27.63
CA ILE A 492 25.89 8.33 27.36
C ILE A 492 25.62 8.39 25.87
N THR A 493 24.42 8.00 25.44
CA THR A 493 23.93 8.25 24.08
C THR A 493 22.90 9.37 24.14
N VAL A 494 23.10 10.40 23.34
CA VAL A 494 22.21 11.57 23.26
C VAL A 494 21.57 11.64 21.89
N TYR A 495 20.26 11.70 21.85
CA TYR A 495 19.48 11.87 20.62
C TYR A 495 18.99 13.31 20.56
N THR A 496 19.28 14.01 19.45
CA THR A 496 18.94 15.43 19.26
C THR A 496 18.41 15.71 17.86
N PHE A 497 17.63 16.78 17.68
CA PHE A 497 17.33 17.34 16.35
C PHE A 497 18.37 18.36 15.90
N VAL A 498 19.12 18.89 16.83
CA VAL A 498 20.15 19.88 16.51
C VAL A 498 21.40 19.16 16.01
N PRO A 499 21.97 19.58 14.86
CA PRO A 499 23.24 19.05 14.38
C PRO A 499 24.33 19.16 15.46
N VAL A 500 24.97 18.05 15.74
CA VAL A 500 26.10 17.93 16.64
C VAL A 500 27.29 17.42 15.85
N ARG A 501 28.50 17.86 16.21
CA ARG A 501 29.75 17.46 15.53
C ARG A 501 30.62 16.64 16.47
N LEU A 502 31.54 15.89 15.89
CA LEU A 502 32.59 15.25 16.66
C LEU A 502 33.33 16.30 17.52
N HIS A 503 33.64 15.92 18.75
CA HIS A 503 34.29 16.76 19.76
C HIS A 503 33.48 17.97 20.25
N ASP A 504 32.23 18.15 19.82
CA ASP A 504 31.36 19.09 20.51
C ASP A 504 31.19 18.66 21.97
N LYS A 505 30.91 19.62 22.81
CA LYS A 505 30.70 19.37 24.24
C LYS A 505 29.22 19.51 24.57
N ILE A 506 28.66 18.49 25.21
CA ILE A 506 27.28 18.48 25.71
C ILE A 506 27.32 18.50 27.23
N ARG A 507 26.64 19.47 27.88
CA ARG A 507 26.47 19.52 29.32
C ARG A 507 25.10 19.00 29.72
N ARG A 508 25.10 18.01 30.62
CA ARG A 508 23.93 17.43 31.25
C ARG A 508 24.06 17.50 32.76
N ALA A 509 23.10 18.14 33.44
CA ALA A 509 23.06 18.23 34.89
C ALA A 509 24.39 18.67 35.51
N GLY A 510 25.10 19.62 34.88
CA GLY A 510 26.39 20.15 35.34
C GLY A 510 27.62 19.31 34.95
N VAL A 511 27.43 18.15 34.32
CA VAL A 511 28.52 17.28 33.86
C VAL A 511 28.76 17.50 32.38
N ASP A 512 29.99 17.67 31.98
CA ASP A 512 30.40 17.85 30.58
C ASP A 512 30.75 16.51 29.94
N TYR A 513 30.27 16.30 28.71
CA TYR A 513 30.52 15.14 27.87
C TYR A 513 31.06 15.59 26.52
N GLU A 514 32.03 14.88 25.99
CA GLU A 514 32.57 15.05 24.65
C GLU A 514 31.87 14.09 23.68
N VAL A 515 31.50 14.58 22.51
CA VAL A 515 30.88 13.77 21.46
C VAL A 515 31.96 12.96 20.75
N LEU A 516 31.86 11.64 20.82
CA LEU A 516 32.79 10.69 20.21
C LEU A 516 32.33 10.19 18.84
N THR A 517 31.03 10.01 18.64
CA THR A 517 30.45 9.60 17.35
C THR A 517 29.17 10.35 17.08
N VAL A 518 28.93 10.61 15.83
CA VAL A 518 27.69 11.23 15.35
C VAL A 518 27.13 10.34 14.25
N GLN A 519 25.91 9.89 14.40
CA GLN A 519 25.15 9.18 13.39
C GLN A 519 23.92 10.01 13.05
N ALA A 520 23.89 10.56 11.84
CA ALA A 520 22.71 11.23 11.30
C ALA A 520 21.73 10.17 10.80
N PHE A 521 20.46 10.37 11.11
CA PHE A 521 19.36 9.59 10.56
C PHE A 521 18.58 10.54 9.69
N ASP A 522 18.65 10.30 8.38
CA ASP A 522 17.92 11.06 7.39
C ASP A 522 16.82 10.20 6.77
N LEU A 523 15.72 10.83 6.39
CA LEU A 523 14.63 10.20 5.65
C LEU A 523 14.59 10.68 4.19
N ASN A 524 15.25 11.82 3.86
CA ASN A 524 15.17 12.43 2.52
C ASN A 524 16.48 13.09 2.08
N GLY A 525 17.61 12.71 2.67
CA GLY A 525 18.90 13.34 2.43
C GLY A 525 19.18 14.56 3.32
N ASP A 526 18.18 15.00 4.09
CA ASP A 526 18.39 15.97 5.19
C ASP A 526 18.30 15.23 6.51
N PRO A 527 19.30 15.38 7.40
CA PRO A 527 19.29 14.73 8.69
C PRO A 527 18.09 15.18 9.55
N GLU A 528 17.31 14.21 10.01
CA GLU A 528 16.12 14.48 10.82
C GLU A 528 16.39 14.43 12.31
N TYR A 529 17.28 13.54 12.73
CA TYR A 529 17.81 13.52 14.08
C TYR A 529 19.22 12.93 14.12
N TYR A 530 19.92 13.19 15.21
CA TYR A 530 21.27 12.75 15.42
C TYR A 530 21.35 11.84 16.66
N LYS A 531 22.00 10.69 16.51
CA LYS A 531 22.42 9.83 17.61
C LYS A 531 23.89 10.12 17.90
N ASN A 532 24.16 10.60 19.09
CA ASN A 532 25.49 11.04 19.49
C ASN A 532 25.96 10.17 20.67
N VAL A 533 27.03 9.43 20.51
CA VAL A 533 27.69 8.75 21.62
C VAL A 533 28.67 9.72 22.25
N CYS A 534 28.52 9.93 23.52
CA CYS A 534 29.30 10.95 24.28
C CYS A 534 30.01 10.31 25.45
N ARG A 535 31.22 10.81 25.75
CA ARG A 535 32.05 10.40 26.85
C ARG A 535 32.17 11.54 27.85
N ARG A 536 32.07 11.22 29.15
CA ARG A 536 32.26 12.18 30.24
C ARG A 536 33.65 12.78 30.20
N LEU A 537 33.74 14.10 30.27
CA LEU A 537 34.98 14.81 30.44
C LEU A 537 35.35 14.78 31.92
N ILE A 538 36.41 14.05 32.25
CA ILE A 538 36.95 14.03 33.60
C ILE A 538 37.83 15.27 33.73
N SER A 539 37.48 16.20 34.62
CA SER A 539 38.37 17.34 34.96
C SER A 539 39.66 16.79 35.53
N GLN A 540 40.76 16.98 34.81
CA GLN A 540 42.10 16.74 35.37
C GLN A 540 42.42 17.71 36.50
#